data_54eec790a8a5d479936605a382aa741c
#
_entry.id   54eec790a8a5d479936605a382aa741c
#
_cell.length_a   1.000
_cell.length_b   1.000
_cell.length_c   1.000
_cell.angle_alpha   90.00
_cell.angle_beta   90.00
_cell.angle_gamma   90.00
#
_symmetry.space_group_name_H-M   'P 1'
#
loop_
_entity.id
_entity.type
_entity.pdbx_description
1 polymer ?
#
loop_
_entity_poly.entity_id
_entity_poly.type
_entity_poly.pdbx_seq_one_letter_code
_entity_poly.pdbx_strand_id
1 'polypeptide(L)'
;MATGRSVDIAINHDPNAVAMHTTNHPDTLHYCESVYSIRPKVATAGRPVGLAWFSPDCRHFSKAKGAKPVEKSIRGLAWIVIRWALDVGPRVMMLENVEEFKTWGPLLAAEMRPDPARIGETFRAFVGMLTTGIPAEHPALVECCEFLELSPESDQAKRLVAGLGYDLDCRELRASDLGTPTIRKRFFMVMRRDNQPIVLSLI
;
A
#
# COMPACT_ATOMS: atom_id res chain seq x y z
N MET A 1 16.98 15.46 -3.68
CA MET A 1 15.65 14.81 -3.79
C MET A 1 15.44 14.33 -5.21
N ALA A 2 15.00 13.09 -5.41
CA ALA A 2 14.85 12.49 -6.73
C ALA A 2 13.86 13.22 -7.67
N THR A 3 12.88 13.94 -7.09
CA THR A 3 11.87 14.68 -7.87
C THR A 3 12.15 16.17 -7.98
N GLY A 4 13.19 16.69 -7.31
CA GLY A 4 13.45 18.13 -7.20
C GLY A 4 12.39 18.93 -6.39
N ARG A 5 11.44 18.24 -5.74
CA ARG A 5 10.35 18.85 -4.95
C ARG A 5 10.35 18.29 -3.52
N SER A 6 10.00 19.14 -2.56
CA SER A 6 9.70 18.72 -1.19
C SER A 6 8.41 17.90 -1.13
N VAL A 7 8.32 17.05 -0.10
CA VAL A 7 7.09 16.30 0.21
C VAL A 7 6.13 17.26 0.90
N ASP A 8 4.88 17.33 0.41
CA ASP A 8 3.87 18.22 1.00
C ASP A 8 3.33 17.67 2.33
N ILE A 9 3.15 16.35 2.43
CA ILE A 9 2.54 15.67 3.59
C ILE A 9 3.33 14.42 3.93
N ALA A 10 3.65 14.22 5.21
CA ALA A 10 4.24 13.01 5.75
C ALA A 10 3.40 12.47 6.91
N ILE A 11 3.15 11.15 6.90
CA ILE A 11 2.32 10.47 7.90
C ILE A 11 3.13 9.33 8.49
N ASN A 12 3.31 9.32 9.79
CA ASN A 12 3.93 8.22 10.53
C ASN A 12 3.40 8.20 11.97
N HIS A 13 3.25 7.02 12.56
CA HIS A 13 2.78 6.86 13.93
C HIS A 13 3.92 6.96 14.97
N ASP A 14 5.18 6.83 14.54
CA ASP A 14 6.34 6.91 15.43
C ASP A 14 6.75 8.38 15.62
N PRO A 15 6.66 8.93 16.86
CA PRO A 15 6.99 10.31 17.13
C PRO A 15 8.47 10.64 16.89
N ASN A 16 9.39 9.67 17.07
CA ASN A 16 10.81 9.90 16.81
C ASN A 16 11.06 10.03 15.29
N ALA A 17 10.43 9.16 14.49
CA ALA A 17 10.53 9.26 13.03
C ALA A 17 9.94 10.58 12.52
N VAL A 18 8.81 11.02 13.07
CA VAL A 18 8.20 12.31 12.75
C VAL A 18 9.12 13.47 13.15
N ALA A 19 9.69 13.48 14.36
CA ALA A 19 10.61 14.53 14.82
C ALA A 19 11.85 14.63 13.91
N MET A 20 12.46 13.51 13.57
CA MET A 20 13.61 13.47 12.65
C MET A 20 13.25 14.00 11.25
N HIS A 21 12.09 13.60 10.73
CA HIS A 21 11.65 14.06 9.41
C HIS A 21 11.32 15.55 9.41
N THR A 22 10.67 16.06 10.47
CA THR A 22 10.37 17.50 10.63
C THR A 22 11.63 18.34 10.64
N THR A 23 12.68 17.88 11.34
CA THR A 23 13.97 18.59 11.38
C THR A 23 14.60 18.72 9.98
N ASN A 24 14.49 17.67 9.17
CA ASN A 24 15.07 17.65 7.82
C ASN A 24 14.16 18.26 6.74
N HIS A 25 12.85 18.35 7.00
CA HIS A 25 11.83 18.82 6.07
C HIS A 25 10.81 19.73 6.77
N PRO A 26 11.22 20.94 7.21
CA PRO A 26 10.40 21.84 8.04
C PRO A 26 9.13 22.34 7.31
N ASP A 27 9.14 22.38 5.98
CA ASP A 27 8.02 22.85 5.17
C ASP A 27 6.97 21.76 4.91
N THR A 28 7.22 20.51 5.33
CA THR A 28 6.29 19.39 5.19
C THR A 28 5.25 19.42 6.31
N LEU A 29 3.97 19.24 5.96
CA LEU A 29 2.93 19.01 6.97
C LEU A 29 3.06 17.59 7.52
N HIS A 30 3.29 17.47 8.83
CA HIS A 30 3.48 16.17 9.49
C HIS A 30 2.24 15.77 10.30
N TYR A 31 1.83 14.50 10.12
CA TYR A 31 0.86 13.84 10.97
C TYR A 31 1.57 12.75 11.79
N CYS A 32 1.60 12.90 13.13
CA CYS A 32 2.09 11.86 14.04
C CYS A 32 0.93 10.95 14.46
N GLU A 33 0.40 10.20 13.51
CA GLU A 33 -0.80 9.39 13.68
C GLU A 33 -0.71 8.09 12.87
N SER A 34 -1.55 7.12 13.22
CA SER A 34 -1.73 5.93 12.37
C SER A 34 -2.31 6.32 11.02
N VAL A 35 -1.75 5.76 9.95
CA VAL A 35 -2.29 5.95 8.58
C VAL A 35 -3.75 5.50 8.47
N TYR A 36 -4.21 4.63 9.37
CA TYR A 36 -5.60 4.19 9.46
C TYR A 36 -6.54 5.34 9.86
N SER A 37 -6.11 6.19 10.81
CA SER A 37 -6.91 7.30 11.33
C SER A 37 -6.98 8.49 10.37
N ILE A 38 -6.03 8.60 9.44
CA ILE A 38 -5.96 9.71 8.49
C ILE A 38 -7.02 9.56 7.39
N ARG A 39 -7.80 10.61 7.21
CA ARG A 39 -8.75 10.73 6.08
C ARG A 39 -8.05 11.45 4.92
N PRO A 40 -7.82 10.79 3.77
CA PRO A 40 -7.05 11.35 2.65
C PRO A 40 -7.57 12.71 2.17
N LYS A 41 -8.89 12.87 2.02
CA LYS A 41 -9.51 14.14 1.59
C LYS A 41 -9.24 15.29 2.56
N VAL A 42 -9.21 15.02 3.87
CA VAL A 42 -8.93 16.02 4.91
C VAL A 42 -7.44 16.38 4.88
N ALA A 43 -6.56 15.37 4.89
CA ALA A 43 -5.13 15.58 4.87
C ALA A 43 -4.66 16.38 3.65
N THR A 44 -5.25 16.14 2.49
CA THR A 44 -4.92 16.87 1.26
C THR A 44 -5.65 18.20 1.12
N ALA A 45 -6.58 18.53 2.03
CA ALA A 45 -7.48 19.67 1.91
C ALA A 45 -8.20 19.72 0.55
N GLY A 46 -8.56 18.55 0.00
CA GLY A 46 -9.20 18.42 -1.32
C GLY A 46 -8.29 18.70 -2.52
N ARG A 47 -6.99 18.97 -2.30
CA ARG A 47 -6.05 19.24 -3.40
C ARG A 47 -5.74 17.94 -4.19
N PRO A 48 -5.51 18.05 -5.51
CA PRO A 48 -5.07 16.92 -6.32
C PRO A 48 -3.72 16.36 -5.82
N VAL A 49 -3.60 15.03 -5.78
CA VAL A 49 -2.39 14.33 -5.37
C VAL A 49 -1.63 13.85 -6.61
N GLY A 50 -0.45 14.43 -6.86
CA GLY A 50 0.40 14.05 -7.98
C GLY A 50 1.12 12.73 -7.74
N LEU A 51 1.67 12.54 -6.54
CA LEU A 51 2.40 11.33 -6.11
C LEU A 51 2.06 10.99 -4.68
N ALA A 52 1.75 9.72 -4.40
CA ALA A 52 1.65 9.17 -3.07
C ALA A 52 2.61 7.97 -2.92
N TRP A 53 3.41 7.97 -1.86
CA TRP A 53 4.32 6.87 -1.51
C TRP A 53 3.83 6.14 -0.28
N PHE A 54 3.81 4.80 -0.35
CA PHE A 54 3.35 3.92 0.71
C PHE A 54 4.43 2.89 1.08
N SER A 55 4.72 2.76 2.36
CA SER A 55 5.56 1.71 2.92
C SER A 55 4.86 1.11 4.15
N PRO A 56 3.75 0.37 3.95
CA PRO A 56 3.01 -0.21 5.06
C PRO A 56 3.84 -1.27 5.78
N ASP A 57 3.60 -1.41 7.09
CA ASP A 57 4.35 -2.35 7.93
C ASP A 57 4.33 -3.77 7.36
N CYS A 58 5.53 -4.34 7.22
CA CYS A 58 5.76 -5.67 6.64
C CYS A 58 5.95 -6.79 7.69
N ARG A 59 5.82 -6.49 9.00
CA ARG A 59 6.13 -7.45 10.07
C ARG A 59 5.41 -8.79 9.94
N HIS A 60 4.24 -8.83 9.32
CA HIS A 60 3.46 -10.05 9.12
C HIS A 60 3.72 -10.76 7.79
N PHE A 61 4.49 -10.18 6.90
CA PHE A 61 4.93 -10.80 5.64
C PHE A 61 6.38 -11.27 5.72
N SER A 62 7.22 -10.66 6.59
CA SER A 62 8.64 -10.95 6.67
C SER A 62 8.94 -12.33 7.26
N LYS A 63 9.85 -13.09 6.63
CA LYS A 63 10.41 -14.36 7.11
C LYS A 63 11.07 -14.24 8.49
N ALA A 64 11.53 -13.05 8.87
CA ALA A 64 12.21 -12.81 10.15
C ALA A 64 11.32 -13.02 11.39
N LYS A 65 9.99 -13.06 11.25
CA LYS A 65 9.05 -13.16 12.38
C LYS A 65 8.91 -14.56 12.96
N GLY A 66 9.25 -15.63 12.24
CA GLY A 66 8.98 -17.01 12.64
C GLY A 66 7.47 -17.33 12.64
N ALA A 67 7.07 -18.40 13.34
CA ALA A 67 5.71 -18.95 13.34
C ALA A 67 4.75 -18.27 14.35
N LYS A 68 4.90 -16.97 14.64
CA LYS A 68 3.98 -16.25 15.55
C LYS A 68 2.63 -15.95 14.86
N PRO A 69 1.51 -15.93 15.62
CA PRO A 69 0.21 -15.54 15.09
C PRO A 69 0.25 -14.15 14.41
N VAL A 70 -0.54 -14.00 13.37
CA VAL A 70 -0.62 -12.77 12.56
C VAL A 70 -1.71 -11.87 13.12
N GLU A 71 -1.39 -10.59 13.38
CA GLU A 71 -2.40 -9.59 13.69
C GLU A 71 -3.08 -9.12 12.40
N LYS A 72 -4.38 -9.41 12.26
CA LYS A 72 -5.18 -9.07 11.07
C LYS A 72 -5.12 -7.56 10.75
N SER A 73 -5.14 -6.71 11.77
CA SER A 73 -5.09 -5.25 11.64
C SER A 73 -3.82 -4.73 10.97
N ILE A 74 -2.64 -5.24 11.35
CA ILE A 74 -1.36 -4.80 10.77
C ILE A 74 -1.21 -5.34 9.34
N ARG A 75 -1.66 -6.58 9.10
CA ARG A 75 -1.62 -7.18 7.77
C ARG A 75 -2.52 -6.43 6.78
N GLY A 76 -3.64 -5.88 7.27
CA GLY A 76 -4.56 -5.09 6.49
C GLY A 76 -4.08 -3.68 6.14
N LEU A 77 -2.94 -3.21 6.69
CA LEU A 77 -2.47 -1.84 6.40
C LEU A 77 -2.23 -1.56 4.91
N ALA A 78 -2.03 -2.58 4.09
CA ALA A 78 -1.94 -2.42 2.65
C ALA A 78 -3.26 -1.90 2.01
N TRP A 79 -4.41 -2.16 2.64
CA TRP A 79 -5.70 -1.62 2.19
C TRP A 79 -5.79 -0.10 2.25
N ILE A 80 -4.88 0.56 2.98
CA ILE A 80 -4.77 2.03 2.97
C ILE A 80 -4.46 2.56 1.56
N VAL A 81 -3.72 1.83 0.74
CA VAL A 81 -3.49 2.20 -0.67
C VAL A 81 -4.82 2.30 -1.42
N ILE A 82 -5.72 1.33 -1.19
CA ILE A 82 -7.08 1.34 -1.75
C ILE A 82 -7.88 2.55 -1.25
N ARG A 83 -7.81 2.89 0.06
CA ARG A 83 -8.47 4.09 0.62
C ARG A 83 -8.01 5.35 -0.11
N TRP A 84 -6.71 5.55 -0.28
CA TRP A 84 -6.18 6.72 -0.99
C TRP A 84 -6.60 6.75 -2.45
N ALA A 85 -6.60 5.58 -3.12
CA ALA A 85 -7.05 5.47 -4.51
C ALA A 85 -8.55 5.82 -4.68
N LEU A 86 -9.40 5.38 -3.72
CA LEU A 86 -10.83 5.69 -3.71
C LEU A 86 -11.12 7.15 -3.40
N ASP A 87 -10.44 7.70 -2.38
CA ASP A 87 -10.79 8.99 -1.79
C ASP A 87 -10.25 10.18 -2.59
N VAL A 88 -8.99 10.13 -3.00
CA VAL A 88 -8.30 11.26 -3.66
C VAL A 88 -7.69 10.88 -5.01
N GLY A 89 -7.59 9.61 -5.31
CA GLY A 89 -7.14 9.09 -6.59
C GLY A 89 -5.81 9.69 -7.06
N PRO A 90 -4.68 9.45 -6.36
CA PRO A 90 -3.39 10.00 -6.76
C PRO A 90 -3.07 9.66 -8.22
N ARG A 91 -2.47 10.60 -8.93
CA ARG A 91 -2.07 10.37 -10.34
C ARG A 91 -1.05 9.23 -10.45
N VAL A 92 -0.09 9.20 -9.53
CA VAL A 92 0.89 8.12 -9.39
C VAL A 92 0.91 7.66 -7.93
N MET A 93 0.90 6.37 -7.73
CA MET A 93 1.15 5.76 -6.42
C MET A 93 2.35 4.84 -6.50
N MET A 94 3.16 4.81 -5.45
CA MET A 94 4.27 3.90 -5.28
C MET A 94 4.12 3.16 -3.96
N LEU A 95 4.34 1.85 -3.98
CA LEU A 95 4.32 1.01 -2.79
C LEU A 95 5.64 0.27 -2.66
N GLU A 96 6.25 0.33 -1.49
CA GLU A 96 7.41 -0.48 -1.10
C GLU A 96 7.01 -1.49 -0.04
N ASN A 97 7.49 -2.73 -0.17
CA ASN A 97 7.31 -3.78 0.84
C ASN A 97 8.43 -4.84 0.73
N VAL A 98 8.30 -5.91 1.50
CA VAL A 98 9.14 -7.12 1.35
C VAL A 98 8.64 -7.98 0.18
N GLU A 99 9.51 -8.86 -0.36
CA GLU A 99 9.15 -9.74 -1.48
C GLU A 99 7.96 -10.67 -1.15
N GLU A 100 7.84 -11.05 0.13
CA GLU A 100 6.77 -11.90 0.62
C GLU A 100 5.38 -11.24 0.58
N PHE A 101 5.28 -9.94 0.36
CA PHE A 101 4.00 -9.25 0.16
C PHE A 101 3.16 -9.90 -0.95
N LYS A 102 3.81 -10.43 -1.99
CA LYS A 102 3.14 -11.17 -3.07
C LYS A 102 2.46 -12.47 -2.61
N THR A 103 2.87 -13.00 -1.47
CA THR A 103 2.26 -14.21 -0.88
C THR A 103 1.03 -13.91 -0.03
N TRP A 104 0.60 -12.66 0.05
CA TRP A 104 -0.56 -12.24 0.82
C TRP A 104 -1.81 -13.00 0.37
N GLY A 105 -2.34 -13.83 1.25
CA GLY A 105 -3.54 -14.64 1.08
C GLY A 105 -4.35 -14.67 2.37
N PRO A 106 -5.52 -15.29 2.41
CA PRO A 106 -6.35 -15.38 3.60
C PRO A 106 -5.67 -16.15 4.74
N LEU A 107 -6.19 -15.97 5.95
CA LEU A 107 -5.74 -16.69 7.14
C LEU A 107 -6.69 -17.86 7.41
N LEU A 108 -6.13 -18.99 7.88
CA LEU A 108 -6.89 -20.06 8.50
C LEU A 108 -7.48 -19.52 9.81
N ALA A 109 -8.80 -19.52 9.92
CA ALA A 109 -9.51 -18.86 11.03
C ALA A 109 -9.12 -19.38 12.41
N ALA A 110 -8.90 -20.71 12.55
CA ALA A 110 -8.54 -21.33 13.82
C ALA A 110 -7.09 -21.07 14.24
N GLU A 111 -6.16 -20.92 13.29
CA GLU A 111 -4.73 -20.87 13.57
C GLU A 111 -4.12 -19.48 13.42
N MET A 112 -4.85 -18.54 12.82
CA MET A 112 -4.38 -17.20 12.46
C MET A 112 -3.05 -17.25 11.68
N ARG A 113 -2.89 -18.25 10.82
CA ARG A 113 -1.76 -18.45 9.92
C ARG A 113 -2.18 -18.34 8.47
N PRO A 114 -1.27 -17.95 7.55
CA PRO A 114 -1.56 -17.96 6.12
C PRO A 114 -2.03 -19.34 5.65
N ASP A 115 -3.12 -19.35 4.87
CA ASP A 115 -3.60 -20.58 4.23
C ASP A 115 -2.64 -20.97 3.09
N PRO A 116 -1.93 -22.11 3.18
CA PRO A 116 -0.96 -22.50 2.18
C PRO A 116 -1.60 -22.86 0.83
N ALA A 117 -2.89 -23.20 0.80
CA ALA A 117 -3.62 -23.49 -0.43
C ALA A 117 -4.02 -22.22 -1.20
N ARG A 118 -4.01 -21.05 -0.52
CA ARG A 118 -4.51 -19.78 -1.06
C ARG A 118 -3.45 -18.68 -1.07
N ILE A 119 -2.18 -19.06 -1.20
CA ILE A 119 -1.05 -18.14 -1.27
C ILE A 119 -1.23 -17.12 -2.41
N GLY A 120 -1.07 -15.84 -2.09
CA GLY A 120 -1.12 -14.72 -3.05
C GLY A 120 -2.54 -14.37 -3.53
N GLU A 121 -3.59 -15.00 -3.01
CA GLU A 121 -4.96 -14.73 -3.44
C GLU A 121 -5.39 -13.30 -3.09
N THR A 122 -5.16 -12.86 -1.85
CA THR A 122 -5.48 -11.49 -1.44
C THR A 122 -4.62 -10.46 -2.19
N PHE A 123 -3.35 -10.77 -2.46
CA PHE A 123 -2.49 -9.91 -3.27
C PHE A 123 -3.04 -9.74 -4.70
N ARG A 124 -3.44 -10.83 -5.35
CA ARG A 124 -4.06 -10.75 -6.70
C ARG A 124 -5.35 -9.93 -6.69
N ALA A 125 -6.18 -10.09 -5.66
CA ALA A 125 -7.39 -9.28 -5.51
C ALA A 125 -7.06 -7.80 -5.26
N PHE A 126 -6.06 -7.48 -4.43
CA PHE A 126 -5.57 -6.12 -4.23
C PHE A 126 -5.13 -5.47 -5.55
N VAL A 127 -4.38 -6.18 -6.38
CA VAL A 127 -4.00 -5.74 -7.73
C VAL A 127 -5.23 -5.57 -8.62
N GLY A 128 -6.16 -6.53 -8.61
CA GLY A 128 -7.40 -6.46 -9.37
C GLY A 128 -8.23 -5.23 -9.02
N MET A 129 -8.45 -4.93 -7.74
CA MET A 129 -9.18 -3.74 -7.30
C MET A 129 -8.54 -2.44 -7.82
N LEU A 130 -7.23 -2.38 -7.88
CA LEU A 130 -6.51 -1.21 -8.40
C LEU A 130 -6.59 -1.11 -9.94
N THR A 131 -6.70 -2.22 -10.64
CA THR A 131 -6.63 -2.28 -12.11
C THR A 131 -8.00 -2.53 -12.75
N THR A 132 -8.32 -3.77 -13.08
CA THR A 132 -9.46 -4.18 -13.93
C THR A 132 -10.67 -4.71 -13.16
N GLY A 133 -10.59 -4.74 -11.82
CA GLY A 133 -11.65 -5.23 -10.95
C GLY A 133 -11.47 -6.66 -10.47
N ILE A 134 -12.42 -7.11 -9.66
CA ILE A 134 -12.51 -8.46 -9.08
C ILE A 134 -13.98 -8.91 -9.05
N PRO A 135 -14.26 -10.23 -8.97
CA PRO A 135 -15.62 -10.70 -8.72
C PRO A 135 -16.22 -10.13 -7.42
N ALA A 136 -17.51 -9.80 -7.45
CA ALA A 136 -18.20 -9.21 -6.28
C ALA A 136 -18.22 -10.14 -5.06
N GLU A 137 -18.15 -11.45 -5.30
CA GLU A 137 -18.15 -12.50 -4.27
C GLU A 137 -16.75 -12.79 -3.72
N HIS A 138 -15.71 -12.11 -4.23
CA HIS A 138 -14.34 -12.40 -3.84
C HIS A 138 -14.10 -12.08 -2.35
N PRO A 139 -13.59 -13.03 -1.53
CA PRO A 139 -13.45 -12.83 -0.07
C PRO A 139 -12.60 -11.61 0.32
N ALA A 140 -11.61 -11.25 -0.50
CA ALA A 140 -10.77 -10.08 -0.26
C ALA A 140 -11.54 -8.76 -0.37
N LEU A 141 -12.68 -8.71 -1.09
CA LEU A 141 -13.55 -7.52 -1.10
C LEU A 141 -14.15 -7.28 0.28
N VAL A 142 -14.66 -8.35 0.91
CA VAL A 142 -15.22 -8.28 2.26
C VAL A 142 -14.16 -7.84 3.25
N GLU A 143 -12.96 -8.45 3.21
CA GLU A 143 -11.84 -8.08 4.08
C GLU A 143 -11.44 -6.60 3.89
N CYS A 144 -11.36 -6.12 2.64
CA CYS A 144 -11.06 -4.73 2.31
C CYS A 144 -12.15 -3.79 2.85
N CYS A 145 -13.43 -4.11 2.61
CA CYS A 145 -14.54 -3.29 3.07
C CYS A 145 -14.60 -3.22 4.60
N GLU A 146 -14.44 -4.34 5.30
CA GLU A 146 -14.34 -4.37 6.77
C GLU A 146 -13.20 -3.48 7.29
N PHE A 147 -12.00 -3.59 6.69
CA PHE A 147 -10.84 -2.82 7.11
C PHE A 147 -11.03 -1.30 6.85
N LEU A 148 -11.65 -0.94 5.74
CA LEU A 148 -11.89 0.44 5.35
C LEU A 148 -13.19 1.03 5.93
N GLU A 149 -13.96 0.24 6.68
CA GLU A 149 -15.27 0.62 7.24
C GLU A 149 -16.28 1.02 6.15
N LEU A 150 -16.29 0.27 5.03
CA LEU A 150 -17.20 0.46 3.91
C LEU A 150 -18.34 -0.57 3.95
N SER A 151 -19.54 -0.15 3.57
CA SER A 151 -20.60 -1.12 3.26
C SER A 151 -20.25 -1.86 1.96
N PRO A 152 -20.44 -3.19 1.90
CA PRO A 152 -20.25 -3.95 0.66
C PRO A 152 -21.12 -3.48 -0.52
N GLU A 153 -22.28 -2.88 -0.24
CA GLU A 153 -23.21 -2.33 -1.24
C GLU A 153 -22.89 -0.87 -1.63
N SER A 154 -21.88 -0.26 -0.99
CA SER A 154 -21.50 1.12 -1.25
C SER A 154 -21.01 1.34 -2.68
N ASP A 155 -21.11 2.55 -3.18
CA ASP A 155 -20.55 2.90 -4.49
C ASP A 155 -19.02 2.74 -4.52
N GLN A 156 -18.36 2.89 -3.37
CA GLN A 156 -16.93 2.63 -3.24
C GLN A 156 -16.62 1.14 -3.45
N ALA A 157 -17.39 0.22 -2.84
CA ALA A 157 -17.23 -1.22 -3.05
C ALA A 157 -17.51 -1.61 -4.51
N LYS A 158 -18.55 -1.06 -5.13
CA LYS A 158 -18.86 -1.27 -6.57
C LYS A 158 -17.71 -0.82 -7.47
N ARG A 159 -17.04 0.30 -7.13
CA ARG A 159 -15.85 0.76 -7.85
C ARG A 159 -14.69 -0.22 -7.73
N LEU A 160 -14.49 -0.89 -6.59
CA LEU A 160 -13.47 -1.92 -6.42
C LEU A 160 -13.77 -3.16 -7.27
N VAL A 161 -15.03 -3.54 -7.38
CA VAL A 161 -15.48 -4.63 -8.26
C VAL A 161 -15.19 -4.29 -9.72
N ALA A 162 -15.47 -3.05 -10.13
CA ALA A 162 -15.22 -2.58 -11.50
C ALA A 162 -13.72 -2.34 -11.81
N GLY A 163 -12.92 -2.15 -10.77
CA GLY A 163 -11.52 -1.73 -10.88
C GLY A 163 -11.34 -0.22 -10.92
N LEU A 164 -10.24 0.25 -10.34
CA LEU A 164 -9.96 1.69 -10.23
C LEU A 164 -9.19 2.26 -11.44
N GLY A 165 -8.85 1.41 -12.42
CA GLY A 165 -8.27 1.80 -13.70
C GLY A 165 -6.83 2.31 -13.62
N TYR A 166 -6.05 1.84 -12.66
CA TYR A 166 -4.61 2.10 -12.65
C TYR A 166 -3.88 1.13 -13.58
N ASP A 167 -2.95 1.63 -14.39
CA ASP A 167 -1.88 0.80 -14.92
C ASP A 167 -0.89 0.47 -13.80
N LEU A 168 -0.38 -0.76 -13.78
CA LEU A 168 0.44 -1.25 -12.70
C LEU A 168 1.62 -2.05 -13.22
N ASP A 169 2.82 -1.78 -12.69
CA ASP A 169 4.01 -2.63 -12.85
C ASP A 169 4.71 -2.79 -11.50
N CYS A 170 5.43 -3.90 -11.34
CA CYS A 170 6.13 -4.18 -10.10
C CYS A 170 7.48 -4.88 -10.35
N ARG A 171 8.45 -4.60 -9.46
CA ARG A 171 9.78 -5.22 -9.47
C ARG A 171 10.29 -5.49 -8.08
N GLU A 172 11.17 -6.46 -8.01
CA GLU A 172 12.03 -6.69 -6.87
C GLU A 172 13.39 -6.09 -7.16
N LEU A 173 13.83 -5.20 -6.29
CA LEU A 173 15.12 -4.55 -6.40
C LEU A 173 16.01 -4.94 -5.22
N ARG A 174 17.26 -5.28 -5.51
CA ARG A 174 18.28 -5.50 -4.50
C ARG A 174 19.15 -4.25 -4.40
N ALA A 175 19.37 -3.77 -3.18
CA ALA A 175 20.09 -2.53 -2.96
C ALA A 175 21.56 -2.59 -3.47
N SER A 176 22.21 -3.76 -3.41
CA SER A 176 23.55 -3.94 -3.97
C SER A 176 23.64 -3.70 -5.48
N ASP A 177 22.57 -4.01 -6.22
CA ASP A 177 22.53 -3.84 -7.67
C ASP A 177 22.46 -2.34 -8.05
N LEU A 178 22.17 -1.48 -7.07
CA LEU A 178 22.12 -0.03 -7.16
C LEU A 178 23.33 0.65 -6.46
N GLY A 179 24.39 -0.09 -6.19
CA GLY A 179 25.64 0.43 -5.61
C GLY A 179 25.66 0.59 -4.09
N THR A 180 24.64 0.13 -3.37
CA THR A 180 24.60 0.21 -1.90
C THR A 180 25.24 -1.03 -1.26
N PRO A 181 26.03 -0.92 -0.17
CA PRO A 181 26.72 -2.06 0.45
C PRO A 181 25.78 -2.92 1.31
N THR A 182 24.65 -3.35 0.77
CA THR A 182 23.67 -4.23 1.43
C THR A 182 22.96 -5.11 0.42
N ILE A 183 22.69 -6.36 0.81
CA ILE A 183 21.91 -7.32 0.00
C ILE A 183 20.40 -7.17 0.20
N ARG A 184 19.94 -6.09 0.87
CA ARG A 184 18.54 -5.83 1.16
C ARG A 184 17.72 -5.84 -0.13
N LYS A 185 16.74 -6.73 -0.20
CA LYS A 185 15.81 -6.87 -1.31
C LYS A 185 14.44 -6.34 -0.92
N ARG A 186 13.80 -5.61 -1.84
CA ARG A 186 12.47 -5.04 -1.64
C ARG A 186 11.63 -5.18 -2.88
N PHE A 187 10.35 -5.36 -2.66
CA PHE A 187 9.32 -5.32 -3.67
C PHE A 187 8.84 -3.88 -3.84
N PHE A 188 8.80 -3.41 -5.08
CA PHE A 188 8.26 -2.11 -5.45
C PHE A 188 7.13 -2.30 -6.44
N MET A 189 6.08 -1.49 -6.27
CA MET A 189 4.93 -1.43 -7.17
C MET A 189 4.71 0.03 -7.55
N VAL A 190 4.53 0.29 -8.83
CA VAL A 190 4.17 1.61 -9.37
C VAL A 190 2.80 1.49 -10.03
N MET A 191 1.92 2.41 -9.67
CA MET A 191 0.55 2.46 -10.18
C MET A 191 0.31 3.85 -10.77
N ARG A 192 -0.19 3.92 -12.01
CA ARG A 192 -0.47 5.18 -12.73
C ARG A 192 -1.87 5.19 -13.31
N ARG A 193 -2.49 6.37 -13.31
CA ARG A 193 -3.82 6.57 -13.92
C ARG A 193 -3.85 7.74 -14.92
N ASP A 194 -2.70 8.13 -15.43
CA ASP A 194 -2.55 9.27 -16.36
C ASP A 194 -2.22 8.82 -17.79
N ASN A 195 -2.43 7.54 -18.11
CA ASN A 195 -2.17 6.91 -19.41
C ASN A 195 -0.72 7.12 -19.90
N GLN A 196 0.22 7.36 -18.97
CA GLN A 196 1.64 7.43 -19.30
C GLN A 196 2.32 6.10 -19.00
N PRO A 197 3.30 5.68 -19.79
CA PRO A 197 3.98 4.40 -19.59
C PRO A 197 4.69 4.35 -18.22
N ILE A 198 4.67 3.18 -17.59
CA ILE A 198 5.51 2.89 -16.44
C ILE A 198 6.85 2.40 -16.96
N VAL A 199 7.90 3.17 -16.72
CA VAL A 199 9.27 2.80 -17.12
C VAL A 199 10.05 2.46 -15.86
N LEU A 200 10.21 1.15 -15.60
CA LEU A 200 11.02 0.62 -14.50
C LEU A 200 12.42 0.18 -15.01
N SER A 201 12.94 0.81 -16.04
CA SER A 201 14.31 0.55 -16.48
C SER A 201 15.29 0.99 -15.38
N LEU A 202 16.14 0.06 -14.97
CA LEU A 202 17.31 0.40 -14.18
C LEU A 202 18.29 1.13 -15.08
N ILE A 203 18.83 2.20 -14.58
CA ILE A 203 19.96 2.90 -15.20
C ILE A 203 21.19 2.03 -15.10
#